data_b3cfe919e38519d8f6ffe47d5a1233ff
#
_entry.id   b3cfe919e38519d8f6ffe47d5a1233ff
#
_cell.length_a   1.000
_cell.length_b   1.000
_cell.length_c   1.000
_cell.angle_alpha   90.00
_cell.angle_beta   90.00
_cell.angle_gamma   90.00
#
_symmetry.space_group_name_H-M   'P 1'
#
loop_
_entity.id
_entity.type
_entity.pdbx_description
1 polymer ?
#
loop_
_entity_poly.entity_id
_entity_poly.type
_entity_poly.pdbx_seq_one_letter_code
_entity_poly.pdbx_strand_id
1 'polypeptide(L)'
;FPEDEDVRRIDYHEPNCRYKQIQMYASRGCPRRCNFCAAATLYYDELNWRPRNVASVVEEIRTLHEKYPGMEGVFFDEEVHNIKKSFNISLAKAIRSAGLDHLKYEAMCEYASLDEEALEEMRAAGYYKIRFGIETGSDKVAEKMTLGKKHDLDKLRSMVKFGKSLGMLFYGTISIGGLGSNQEEDQKTVDLVYEMASKGWLDEIQVSINTPQPGTDFYNTCMEESLLSNSTNWEGFDGNGQVVVHYPHYPAEEIQTNFNKALSAFDFGKEEAQTRVFSKNAESSFNLIPDGARVLLLRCVRNWMIRLTLENLNKKASVDLLGQNVSTKDLKDLDGLDQIYSYGSGFFSVESIPLELIEKLRNKQYDFVLIPVANNHLQGYQNVLEVAETILPKEILYVYPEGHLQPAQPVTI
;
A
#
# COMPACT_ATOMS: atom_id res chain seq x y z
N PHE A 1 4.71 -2.43 -29.17
CA PHE A 1 5.29 -1.67 -28.08
C PHE A 1 4.90 -0.20 -28.24
N PRO A 2 4.61 0.55 -27.16
CA PRO A 2 4.48 1.99 -27.24
C PRO A 2 5.75 2.58 -27.83
N GLU A 3 5.63 3.68 -28.56
CA GLU A 3 6.78 4.31 -29.17
C GLU A 3 7.84 4.64 -28.12
N ASP A 4 9.10 4.38 -28.43
CA ASP A 4 10.22 4.50 -27.49
C ASP A 4 10.33 5.88 -26.85
N GLU A 5 9.88 6.94 -27.54
CA GLU A 5 9.87 8.29 -27.04
C GLU A 5 8.86 8.49 -25.90
N ASP A 6 7.71 7.81 -25.95
CA ASP A 6 6.68 7.94 -24.90
C ASP A 6 7.13 7.29 -23.60
N VAL A 7 7.74 6.09 -23.68
CA VAL A 7 8.27 5.39 -22.50
C VAL A 7 9.46 6.13 -21.88
N ARG A 8 10.26 6.86 -22.68
CA ARG A 8 11.40 7.64 -22.19
C ARG A 8 11.02 9.04 -21.70
N ARG A 9 9.99 9.64 -22.28
CA ARG A 9 9.55 11.00 -21.99
C ARG A 9 8.68 11.10 -20.75
N ILE A 10 7.89 10.08 -20.48
CA ILE A 10 7.08 9.94 -19.30
C ILE A 10 7.86 9.04 -18.33
N ASP A 11 7.85 9.39 -17.08
CA ASP A 11 8.35 8.55 -16.00
C ASP A 11 7.38 7.35 -15.85
N TYR A 12 7.41 6.46 -16.88
CA TYR A 12 6.44 5.39 -17.07
C TYR A 12 6.60 4.36 -15.96
N HIS A 13 5.66 4.35 -15.05
CA HIS A 13 5.52 3.31 -14.04
C HIS A 13 4.07 3.25 -13.56
N GLU A 14 3.67 2.10 -13.12
CA GLU A 14 2.36 1.93 -12.48
C GLU A 14 2.39 2.62 -11.10
N PRO A 15 1.39 3.50 -10.77
CA PRO A 15 1.45 4.36 -9.58
C PRO A 15 1.59 3.61 -8.25
N ASN A 16 1.10 2.37 -8.15
CA ASN A 16 1.22 1.57 -6.94
C ASN A 16 2.49 0.71 -6.89
N CYS A 17 3.37 0.79 -7.89
CA CYS A 17 4.70 0.19 -7.87
C CYS A 17 5.68 1.11 -7.13
N ARG A 18 6.54 0.53 -6.29
CA ARG A 18 7.57 1.31 -5.56
C ARG A 18 8.79 1.64 -6.40
N TYR A 19 8.95 0.97 -7.52
CA TYR A 19 10.07 1.08 -8.43
C TYR A 19 9.56 1.39 -9.83
N LYS A 20 10.41 1.91 -10.68
CA LYS A 20 10.10 2.11 -12.11
C LYS A 20 10.01 0.76 -12.81
N GLN A 21 8.81 0.22 -12.89
CA GLN A 21 8.56 -1.11 -13.42
C GLN A 21 7.82 -1.04 -14.75
N ILE A 22 8.26 -1.85 -15.69
CA ILE A 22 7.53 -2.06 -16.95
C ILE A 22 6.53 -3.19 -16.73
N GLN A 23 5.28 -2.96 -17.16
CA GLN A 23 4.25 -3.99 -17.15
C GLN A 23 4.49 -4.97 -18.30
N MET A 24 4.44 -6.25 -18.00
CA MET A 24 4.51 -7.32 -18.99
C MET A 24 3.74 -8.57 -18.55
N TYR A 25 3.65 -9.53 -19.45
CA TYR A 25 2.91 -10.77 -19.23
C TYR A 25 3.82 -11.98 -19.42
N ALA A 26 3.88 -12.86 -18.43
CA ALA A 26 4.49 -14.17 -18.53
C ALA A 26 3.47 -15.27 -18.86
N SER A 27 2.17 -14.97 -18.70
CA SER A 27 1.06 -15.85 -19.04
C SER A 27 -0.17 -15.06 -19.51
N ARG A 28 -1.17 -15.77 -19.99
CA ARG A 28 -2.49 -15.24 -20.35
C ARG A 28 -3.58 -16.18 -19.90
N GLY A 29 -4.70 -15.60 -19.44
CA GLY A 29 -5.89 -16.32 -19.03
C GLY A 29 -5.87 -16.80 -17.60
N CYS A 30 -7.03 -17.22 -17.13
CA CYS A 30 -7.26 -17.73 -15.79
C CYS A 30 -8.17 -18.96 -15.84
N PRO A 31 -7.87 -20.06 -15.14
CA PRO A 31 -8.73 -21.25 -15.12
C PRO A 31 -9.88 -21.14 -14.09
N ARG A 32 -10.02 -19.97 -13.44
CA ARG A 32 -11.04 -19.74 -12.43
C ARG A 32 -12.30 -19.14 -13.05
N ARG A 33 -13.43 -19.33 -12.38
CA ARG A 33 -14.73 -18.85 -12.81
C ARG A 33 -15.40 -17.99 -11.74
N CYS A 34 -14.68 -16.97 -11.27
CA CYS A 34 -15.26 -15.99 -10.35
C CYS A 34 -16.39 -15.26 -11.06
N ASN A 35 -17.58 -15.24 -10.48
CA ASN A 35 -18.79 -14.75 -11.15
C ASN A 35 -18.77 -13.26 -11.51
N PHE A 36 -17.95 -12.46 -10.83
CA PHE A 36 -17.79 -11.02 -11.07
C PHE A 36 -16.66 -10.69 -12.06
N CYS A 37 -15.84 -11.68 -12.45
CA CYS A 37 -14.61 -11.43 -13.18
C CYS A 37 -14.82 -11.50 -14.70
N ALA A 38 -14.50 -10.41 -15.40
CA ALA A 38 -14.58 -10.31 -16.84
C ALA A 38 -13.66 -11.32 -17.58
N ALA A 39 -12.54 -11.72 -16.99
CA ALA A 39 -11.64 -12.70 -17.56
C ALA A 39 -12.33 -14.06 -17.78
N ALA A 40 -13.30 -14.41 -16.93
CA ALA A 40 -14.00 -15.69 -17.01
C ALA A 40 -15.05 -15.75 -18.14
N THR A 41 -15.53 -14.61 -18.61
CA THR A 41 -16.69 -14.56 -19.52
C THR A 41 -16.52 -13.68 -20.74
N LEU A 42 -15.61 -12.69 -20.71
CA LEU A 42 -15.48 -11.69 -21.77
C LEU A 42 -14.15 -11.75 -22.52
N TYR A 43 -13.04 -12.01 -21.81
CA TYR A 43 -11.72 -11.87 -22.44
C TYR A 43 -11.24 -13.14 -23.13
N TYR A 44 -11.74 -14.31 -22.72
CA TYR A 44 -11.28 -15.59 -23.23
C TYR A 44 -12.46 -16.52 -23.49
N ASP A 45 -12.39 -17.23 -24.62
CA ASP A 45 -13.41 -18.22 -25.01
C ASP A 45 -13.38 -19.48 -24.13
N GLU A 46 -12.24 -19.74 -23.46
CA GLU A 46 -12.04 -20.90 -22.61
C GLU A 46 -11.37 -20.52 -21.29
N LEU A 47 -11.78 -21.19 -20.22
CA LEU A 47 -11.14 -21.10 -18.90
C LEU A 47 -9.83 -21.87 -18.91
N ASN A 48 -8.78 -21.25 -19.41
CA ASN A 48 -7.46 -21.83 -19.47
C ASN A 48 -6.38 -20.84 -18.99
N TRP A 49 -5.22 -21.36 -18.68
CA TRP A 49 -4.04 -20.58 -18.37
C TRP A 49 -2.90 -21.01 -19.29
N ARG A 50 -2.36 -20.10 -20.01
CA ARG A 50 -1.37 -20.31 -21.06
C ARG A 50 -0.07 -19.58 -20.70
N PRO A 51 0.92 -20.28 -20.11
CA PRO A 51 2.23 -19.69 -19.83
C PRO A 51 2.99 -19.53 -21.16
N ARG A 52 3.79 -18.50 -21.20
CA ARG A 52 4.81 -18.30 -22.25
C ARG A 52 6.00 -19.22 -22.00
N ASN A 53 6.84 -19.36 -23.01
CA ASN A 53 8.14 -20.02 -22.82
C ASN A 53 9.00 -19.20 -21.88
N VAL A 54 9.57 -19.84 -20.85
CA VAL A 54 10.38 -19.18 -19.81
C VAL A 54 11.57 -18.43 -20.41
N ALA A 55 12.28 -19.04 -21.35
CA ALA A 55 13.43 -18.38 -22.00
C ALA A 55 13.01 -17.13 -22.78
N SER A 56 11.84 -17.15 -23.43
CA SER A 56 11.29 -15.97 -24.12
C SER A 56 10.92 -14.84 -23.16
N VAL A 57 10.40 -15.15 -21.97
CA VAL A 57 10.10 -14.13 -20.95
C VAL A 57 11.38 -13.49 -20.44
N VAL A 58 12.39 -14.29 -20.12
CA VAL A 58 13.69 -13.80 -19.63
C VAL A 58 14.41 -12.96 -20.69
N GLU A 59 14.36 -13.36 -21.94
CA GLU A 59 14.97 -12.60 -23.04
C GLU A 59 14.26 -11.25 -23.26
N GLU A 60 12.95 -11.20 -23.13
CA GLU A 60 12.22 -9.94 -23.19
C GLU A 60 12.60 -9.01 -22.03
N ILE A 61 12.72 -9.52 -20.79
CA ILE A 61 13.18 -8.72 -19.64
C ILE A 61 14.57 -8.13 -19.92
N ARG A 62 15.50 -8.94 -20.44
CA ARG A 62 16.84 -8.48 -20.81
C ARG A 62 16.79 -7.37 -21.85
N THR A 63 16.06 -7.60 -22.93
CA THR A 63 15.89 -6.63 -24.01
C THR A 63 15.31 -5.31 -23.53
N LEU A 64 14.28 -5.37 -22.68
CA LEU A 64 13.66 -4.17 -22.09
C LEU A 64 14.63 -3.43 -21.16
N HIS A 65 15.38 -4.14 -20.34
CA HIS A 65 16.36 -3.53 -19.44
C HIS A 65 17.51 -2.86 -20.20
N GLU A 66 18.00 -3.46 -21.27
CA GLU A 66 19.01 -2.87 -22.16
C GLU A 66 18.48 -1.63 -22.89
N LYS A 67 17.22 -1.70 -23.36
CA LYS A 67 16.58 -0.61 -24.10
C LYS A 67 16.18 0.58 -23.21
N TYR A 68 15.82 0.31 -21.96
CA TYR A 68 15.37 1.31 -20.98
C TYR A 68 16.23 1.27 -19.72
N PRO A 69 17.41 1.93 -19.72
CA PRO A 69 18.36 1.87 -18.61
C PRO A 69 17.82 2.39 -17.27
N GLY A 70 16.73 3.18 -17.31
CA GLY A 70 16.02 3.66 -16.10
C GLY A 70 15.03 2.66 -15.51
N MET A 71 14.83 1.50 -16.15
CA MET A 71 13.96 0.44 -15.67
C MET A 71 14.58 -0.21 -14.41
N GLU A 72 13.83 -0.21 -13.32
CA GLU A 72 14.23 -0.83 -12.06
C GLU A 72 13.63 -2.22 -11.86
N GLY A 73 12.62 -2.60 -12.66
CA GLY A 73 11.97 -3.89 -12.53
C GLY A 73 10.82 -4.15 -13.50
N VAL A 74 10.08 -5.20 -13.18
CA VAL A 74 8.93 -5.68 -13.96
C VAL A 74 7.73 -5.92 -13.04
N PHE A 75 6.58 -5.47 -13.48
CA PHE A 75 5.29 -5.89 -12.94
C PHE A 75 4.63 -6.88 -13.91
N PHE A 76 4.48 -8.13 -13.48
CA PHE A 76 3.69 -9.12 -14.20
C PHE A 76 2.20 -8.88 -13.95
N ASP A 77 1.62 -8.01 -14.78
CA ASP A 77 0.24 -7.56 -14.71
C ASP A 77 -0.67 -8.44 -15.56
N GLU A 78 -0.83 -9.66 -15.12
CA GLU A 78 -1.62 -10.70 -15.76
C GLU A 78 -2.75 -11.18 -14.82
N GLU A 79 -3.73 -11.91 -15.35
CA GLU A 79 -4.86 -12.37 -14.55
C GLU A 79 -4.42 -13.21 -13.33
N VAL A 80 -3.46 -14.11 -13.52
CA VAL A 80 -2.82 -14.88 -12.44
C VAL A 80 -1.47 -15.42 -12.91
N HIS A 81 -0.43 -15.02 -12.21
CA HIS A 81 0.95 -15.40 -12.54
C HIS A 81 1.30 -16.85 -12.15
N ASN A 82 0.75 -17.36 -11.06
CA ASN A 82 1.28 -18.52 -10.34
C ASN A 82 0.39 -19.78 -10.38
N ILE A 83 -0.41 -19.99 -11.40
CA ILE A 83 -1.30 -21.16 -11.48
C ILE A 83 -0.52 -22.49 -11.43
N LYS A 84 0.64 -22.56 -12.06
CA LYS A 84 1.51 -23.75 -12.01
C LYS A 84 2.78 -23.44 -11.23
N LYS A 85 2.93 -24.05 -10.05
CA LYS A 85 4.12 -23.93 -9.22
C LYS A 85 5.42 -24.17 -9.99
N SER A 86 5.45 -25.23 -10.81
CA SER A 86 6.65 -25.56 -11.62
C SER A 86 7.05 -24.45 -12.59
N PHE A 87 6.09 -23.75 -13.19
CA PHE A 87 6.38 -22.61 -14.06
C PHE A 87 7.00 -21.46 -13.26
N ASN A 88 6.41 -21.10 -12.12
CA ASN A 88 6.90 -20.04 -11.25
C ASN A 88 8.34 -20.27 -10.81
N ILE A 89 8.62 -21.47 -10.31
CA ILE A 89 9.98 -21.87 -9.88
C ILE A 89 10.95 -21.84 -11.07
N SER A 90 10.51 -22.35 -12.23
CA SER A 90 11.36 -22.34 -13.44
C SER A 90 11.67 -20.93 -13.92
N LEU A 91 10.68 -20.02 -13.89
CA LEU A 91 10.89 -18.61 -14.26
C LEU A 91 11.81 -17.91 -13.27
N ALA A 92 11.60 -18.09 -11.96
CA ALA A 92 12.45 -17.51 -10.92
C ALA A 92 13.92 -17.98 -11.06
N LYS A 93 14.14 -19.26 -11.27
CA LYS A 93 15.48 -19.82 -11.51
C LYS A 93 16.13 -19.29 -12.79
N ALA A 94 15.34 -19.13 -13.85
CA ALA A 94 15.85 -18.60 -15.13
C ALA A 94 16.21 -17.11 -15.04
N ILE A 95 15.42 -16.30 -14.32
CA ILE A 95 15.73 -14.89 -14.01
C ILE A 95 17.08 -14.80 -13.29
N ARG A 96 17.28 -15.60 -12.24
CA ARG A 96 18.56 -15.64 -11.49
C ARG A 96 19.72 -16.08 -12.37
N SER A 97 19.55 -17.15 -13.14
CA SER A 97 20.60 -17.65 -14.02
C SER A 97 20.98 -16.66 -15.12
N ALA A 98 20.08 -15.74 -15.47
CA ALA A 98 20.35 -14.66 -16.42
C ALA A 98 20.99 -13.42 -15.76
N GLY A 99 21.22 -13.39 -14.42
CA GLY A 99 21.76 -12.25 -13.67
C GLY A 99 20.79 -11.08 -13.57
N LEU A 100 19.47 -11.32 -13.71
CA LEU A 100 18.40 -10.30 -13.67
C LEU A 100 17.72 -10.20 -12.30
N ASP A 101 18.19 -10.93 -11.30
CA ASP A 101 17.66 -10.95 -9.91
C ASP A 101 17.93 -9.67 -9.12
N HIS A 102 18.77 -8.77 -9.64
CA HIS A 102 18.94 -7.42 -9.12
C HIS A 102 17.73 -6.51 -9.39
N LEU A 103 16.94 -6.82 -10.43
CA LEU A 103 15.69 -6.11 -10.74
C LEU A 103 14.61 -6.45 -9.71
N LYS A 104 13.60 -5.57 -9.64
CA LYS A 104 12.48 -5.70 -8.70
C LYS A 104 11.25 -6.23 -9.42
N TYR A 105 10.72 -7.35 -8.94
CA TYR A 105 9.57 -7.99 -9.55
C TYR A 105 8.34 -7.90 -8.65
N GLU A 106 7.21 -7.68 -9.31
CA GLU A 106 5.88 -7.69 -8.72
C GLU A 106 4.96 -8.53 -9.59
N ALA A 107 4.01 -9.24 -9.01
CA ALA A 107 3.12 -10.11 -9.77
C ALA A 107 1.72 -10.21 -9.16
N MET A 108 0.71 -10.33 -10.04
CA MET A 108 -0.66 -10.71 -9.69
C MET A 108 -0.71 -12.22 -9.47
N CYS A 109 -0.99 -12.64 -8.25
CA CYS A 109 -0.96 -14.05 -7.85
C CYS A 109 -2.30 -14.51 -7.25
N GLU A 110 -2.43 -15.82 -7.12
CA GLU A 110 -3.46 -16.48 -6.32
C GLU A 110 -2.79 -17.08 -5.09
N TYR A 111 -3.21 -16.69 -3.88
CA TYR A 111 -2.59 -17.16 -2.64
C TYR A 111 -2.72 -18.68 -2.44
N ALA A 112 -3.83 -19.28 -2.91
CA ALA A 112 -4.07 -20.72 -2.76
C ALA A 112 -3.06 -21.60 -3.51
N SER A 113 -2.43 -21.07 -4.57
CA SER A 113 -1.41 -21.76 -5.38
C SER A 113 0.04 -21.42 -4.95
N LEU A 114 0.23 -20.60 -3.91
CA LEU A 114 1.55 -20.32 -3.33
C LEU A 114 1.88 -21.29 -2.20
N ASP A 115 3.16 -21.59 -2.07
CA ASP A 115 3.74 -22.29 -0.92
C ASP A 115 5.12 -21.70 -0.58
N GLU A 116 5.73 -22.22 0.48
CA GLU A 116 7.01 -21.73 1.00
C GLU A 116 8.12 -21.81 -0.06
N GLU A 117 8.26 -22.94 -0.76
CA GLU A 117 9.27 -23.11 -1.80
C GLU A 117 9.10 -22.11 -2.95
N ALA A 118 7.85 -21.88 -3.39
CA ALA A 118 7.56 -20.91 -4.44
C ALA A 118 7.92 -19.48 -3.99
N LEU A 119 7.59 -19.11 -2.76
CA LEU A 119 7.92 -17.79 -2.21
C LEU A 119 9.42 -17.59 -2.03
N GLU A 120 10.16 -18.61 -1.59
CA GLU A 120 11.62 -18.57 -1.46
C GLU A 120 12.30 -18.34 -2.83
N GLU A 121 11.91 -19.13 -3.83
CA GLU A 121 12.47 -19.00 -5.17
C GLU A 121 12.11 -17.67 -5.84
N MET A 122 10.87 -17.20 -5.69
CA MET A 122 10.44 -15.88 -6.17
C MET A 122 11.24 -14.78 -5.46
N ARG A 123 11.37 -14.84 -4.13
CA ARG A 123 12.14 -13.84 -3.36
C ARG A 123 13.59 -13.80 -3.79
N ALA A 124 14.22 -14.96 -3.98
CA ALA A 124 15.59 -15.08 -4.45
C ALA A 124 15.79 -14.52 -5.88
N ALA A 125 14.74 -14.53 -6.71
CA ALA A 125 14.75 -13.95 -8.05
C ALA A 125 14.47 -12.44 -8.09
N GLY A 126 14.27 -11.78 -6.93
CA GLY A 126 14.04 -10.34 -6.85
C GLY A 126 12.56 -9.94 -6.71
N TYR A 127 11.64 -10.90 -6.58
CA TYR A 127 10.24 -10.55 -6.28
C TYR A 127 10.16 -9.91 -4.89
N TYR A 128 9.71 -8.66 -4.85
CA TYR A 128 9.61 -7.90 -3.61
C TYR A 128 8.17 -7.73 -3.14
N LYS A 129 7.19 -7.81 -4.06
CA LYS A 129 5.78 -7.63 -3.75
C LYS A 129 4.91 -8.62 -4.52
N ILE A 130 3.92 -9.16 -3.82
CA ILE A 130 2.88 -10.04 -4.38
C ILE A 130 1.54 -9.35 -4.19
N ARG A 131 0.77 -9.27 -5.28
CA ARG A 131 -0.63 -8.84 -5.25
C ARG A 131 -1.54 -10.05 -5.37
N PHE A 132 -2.61 -10.09 -4.60
CA PHE A 132 -3.58 -11.20 -4.68
C PHE A 132 -4.97 -10.79 -4.22
N GLY A 133 -5.98 -11.44 -4.82
CA GLY A 133 -7.36 -11.32 -4.39
C GLY A 133 -7.61 -12.10 -3.09
N ILE A 134 -7.99 -11.39 -2.02
CA ILE A 134 -8.58 -11.98 -0.83
C ILE A 134 -10.09 -12.09 -1.06
N GLU A 135 -10.66 -11.07 -1.66
CA GLU A 135 -12.05 -10.82 -2.00
C GLU A 135 -12.93 -10.69 -0.76
N THR A 136 -13.05 -11.73 0.06
CA THR A 136 -13.95 -11.74 1.22
C THR A 136 -13.36 -12.53 2.40
N GLY A 137 -13.75 -12.16 3.61
CA GLY A 137 -13.50 -12.92 4.84
C GLY A 137 -14.61 -13.93 5.16
N SER A 138 -15.64 -14.03 4.33
CA SER A 138 -16.79 -14.88 4.54
C SER A 138 -16.78 -16.10 3.60
N ASP A 139 -16.81 -17.31 4.15
CA ASP A 139 -16.95 -18.55 3.37
C ASP A 139 -18.26 -18.58 2.57
N LYS A 140 -19.35 -18.05 3.15
CA LYS A 140 -20.65 -17.98 2.51
C LYS A 140 -20.65 -17.07 1.29
N VAL A 141 -20.03 -15.91 1.41
CA VAL A 141 -19.88 -14.97 0.28
C VAL A 141 -18.94 -15.55 -0.77
N ALA A 142 -17.84 -16.15 -0.37
CA ALA A 142 -16.89 -16.81 -1.26
C ALA A 142 -17.55 -17.91 -2.11
N GLU A 143 -18.43 -18.72 -1.51
CA GLU A 143 -19.21 -19.74 -2.20
C GLU A 143 -20.18 -19.10 -3.21
N LYS A 144 -20.93 -18.08 -2.81
CA LYS A 144 -21.91 -17.39 -3.66
C LYS A 144 -21.24 -16.59 -4.79
N MET A 145 -20.07 -16.02 -4.55
CA MET A 145 -19.28 -15.34 -5.58
C MET A 145 -18.56 -16.32 -6.52
N THR A 146 -18.67 -17.62 -6.27
CA THR A 146 -18.06 -18.67 -7.11
C THR A 146 -16.60 -18.33 -7.40
N LEU A 147 -15.81 -18.03 -6.35
CA LEU A 147 -14.45 -17.51 -6.51
C LEU A 147 -13.54 -18.38 -7.38
N GLY A 148 -13.92 -19.63 -7.67
CA GLY A 148 -13.18 -20.53 -8.56
C GLY A 148 -11.78 -20.91 -8.06
N LYS A 149 -11.36 -20.37 -6.93
CA LYS A 149 -10.13 -20.67 -6.18
C LYS A 149 -10.52 -21.22 -4.82
N LYS A 150 -9.65 -21.99 -4.23
CA LYS A 150 -9.88 -22.46 -2.87
C LYS A 150 -9.85 -21.29 -1.90
N HIS A 151 -10.96 -21.01 -1.27
CA HIS A 151 -11.06 -20.01 -0.21
C HIS A 151 -10.61 -20.67 1.12
N ASP A 152 -9.36 -20.40 1.50
CA ASP A 152 -8.73 -20.96 2.69
C ASP A 152 -7.97 -19.87 3.43
N LEU A 153 -8.62 -19.27 4.41
CA LEU A 153 -8.07 -18.13 5.15
C LEU A 153 -6.89 -18.53 6.05
N ASP A 154 -6.80 -19.78 6.49
CA ASP A 154 -5.65 -20.23 7.26
C ASP A 154 -4.42 -20.41 6.37
N LYS A 155 -4.61 -20.91 5.16
CA LYS A 155 -3.59 -20.92 4.12
C LYS A 155 -3.12 -19.49 3.78
N LEU A 156 -4.05 -18.55 3.62
CA LEU A 156 -3.74 -17.15 3.40
C LEU A 156 -2.83 -16.60 4.52
N ARG A 157 -3.23 -16.79 5.78
CA ARG A 157 -2.48 -16.32 6.95
C ARG A 157 -1.07 -16.91 7.01
N SER A 158 -0.95 -18.23 6.82
CA SER A 158 0.34 -18.92 6.89
C SER A 158 1.27 -18.47 5.76
N MET A 159 0.76 -18.38 4.53
CA MET A 159 1.50 -17.94 3.35
C MET A 159 2.03 -16.52 3.50
N VAL A 160 1.16 -15.58 3.91
CA VAL A 160 1.56 -14.17 4.09
C VAL A 160 2.57 -14.03 5.22
N LYS A 161 2.34 -14.72 6.37
CA LYS A 161 3.30 -14.70 7.48
C LYS A 161 4.68 -15.21 7.06
N PHE A 162 4.73 -16.28 6.27
CA PHE A 162 6.00 -16.81 5.76
C PHE A 162 6.66 -15.82 4.79
N GLY A 163 5.94 -15.29 3.82
CA GLY A 163 6.48 -14.29 2.88
C GLY A 163 6.97 -13.01 3.56
N LYS A 164 6.29 -12.56 4.65
CA LYS A 164 6.79 -11.44 5.49
C LYS A 164 8.13 -11.78 6.15
N SER A 165 8.36 -13.02 6.56
CA SER A 165 9.66 -13.43 7.12
C SER A 165 10.79 -13.39 6.09
N LEU A 166 10.47 -13.50 4.79
CA LEU A 166 11.40 -13.30 3.67
C LEU A 166 11.58 -11.82 3.27
N GLY A 167 10.91 -10.88 3.95
CA GLY A 167 10.93 -9.46 3.63
C GLY A 167 10.12 -9.08 2.39
N MET A 168 9.12 -9.88 2.02
CA MET A 168 8.20 -9.58 0.92
C MET A 168 7.08 -8.65 1.38
N LEU A 169 6.53 -7.89 0.43
CA LEU A 169 5.36 -7.04 0.62
C LEU A 169 4.12 -7.72 0.02
N PHE A 170 2.97 -7.41 0.60
CA PHE A 170 1.70 -7.97 0.16
C PHE A 170 0.66 -6.89 -0.07
N TYR A 171 0.05 -6.95 -1.24
CA TYR A 171 -1.07 -6.11 -1.66
C TYR A 171 -2.32 -7.00 -1.77
N GLY A 172 -3.35 -6.70 -0.98
CA GLY A 172 -4.61 -7.45 -0.99
C GLY A 172 -5.73 -6.69 -1.70
N THR A 173 -6.49 -7.36 -2.57
CA THR A 173 -7.75 -6.82 -3.09
C THR A 173 -8.93 -7.39 -2.34
N ILE A 174 -9.86 -6.52 -1.96
CA ILE A 174 -11.04 -6.80 -1.13
C ILE A 174 -12.28 -6.36 -1.86
N SER A 175 -13.32 -7.17 -1.77
CA SER A 175 -14.62 -6.93 -2.38
C SER A 175 -15.72 -6.88 -1.32
N ILE A 176 -16.52 -5.83 -1.30
CA ILE A 176 -17.67 -5.62 -0.40
C ILE A 176 -18.95 -5.63 -1.22
N GLY A 177 -20.02 -6.19 -0.72
CA GLY A 177 -21.33 -6.18 -1.39
C GLY A 177 -21.47 -7.18 -2.53
N GLY A 178 -20.73 -8.28 -2.52
CA GLY A 178 -20.87 -9.36 -3.50
C GLY A 178 -22.16 -10.19 -3.31
N LEU A 179 -22.42 -11.12 -4.21
CA LEU A 179 -23.54 -12.07 -4.05
C LEU A 179 -23.42 -12.82 -2.72
N GLY A 180 -24.52 -12.88 -1.99
CA GLY A 180 -24.58 -13.52 -0.66
C GLY A 180 -24.11 -12.65 0.49
N SER A 181 -23.64 -11.42 0.21
CA SER A 181 -23.29 -10.44 1.24
C SER A 181 -24.50 -9.95 2.03
N ASN A 182 -24.25 -9.60 3.26
CA ASN A 182 -25.07 -8.80 4.15
C ASN A 182 -24.14 -8.10 5.15
N GLN A 183 -24.68 -7.31 6.04
CA GLN A 183 -23.89 -6.54 7.00
C GLN A 183 -22.97 -7.43 7.84
N GLU A 184 -23.42 -8.59 8.32
CA GLU A 184 -22.65 -9.53 9.15
C GLU A 184 -21.54 -10.22 8.34
N GLU A 185 -21.84 -10.67 7.12
CA GLU A 185 -20.87 -11.35 6.29
C GLU A 185 -19.74 -10.41 5.80
N ASP A 186 -20.09 -9.19 5.42
CA ASP A 186 -19.08 -8.19 5.05
C ASP A 186 -18.29 -7.69 6.27
N GLN A 187 -18.87 -7.70 7.49
CA GLN A 187 -18.14 -7.39 8.70
C GLN A 187 -16.98 -8.40 8.93
N LYS A 188 -17.16 -9.68 8.58
CA LYS A 188 -16.06 -10.68 8.64
C LYS A 188 -14.90 -10.29 7.74
N THR A 189 -15.19 -9.68 6.61
CA THR A 189 -14.16 -9.15 5.69
C THR A 189 -13.44 -7.96 6.32
N VAL A 190 -14.18 -7.03 6.94
CA VAL A 190 -13.61 -5.91 7.70
C VAL A 190 -12.68 -6.40 8.81
N ASP A 191 -13.14 -7.40 9.59
CA ASP A 191 -12.37 -7.99 10.69
C ASP A 191 -11.08 -8.67 10.19
N LEU A 192 -11.15 -9.38 9.06
CA LEU A 192 -9.97 -9.99 8.43
C LEU A 192 -8.97 -8.92 7.96
N VAL A 193 -9.43 -7.84 7.36
CA VAL A 193 -8.59 -6.72 6.93
C VAL A 193 -7.85 -6.12 8.13
N TYR A 194 -8.58 -5.85 9.22
CA TYR A 194 -7.97 -5.35 10.45
C TYR A 194 -6.95 -6.33 11.03
N GLU A 195 -7.29 -7.62 11.12
CA GLU A 195 -6.38 -8.66 11.58
C GLU A 195 -5.07 -8.66 10.80
N MET A 196 -5.16 -8.72 9.47
CA MET A 196 -3.97 -8.80 8.62
C MET A 196 -3.14 -7.52 8.66
N ALA A 197 -3.77 -6.35 8.69
CA ALA A 197 -3.10 -5.08 8.79
C ALA A 197 -2.43 -4.90 10.16
N SER A 198 -3.13 -5.21 11.25
CA SER A 198 -2.62 -5.07 12.62
C SER A 198 -1.48 -6.04 12.94
N LYS A 199 -1.39 -7.17 12.25
CA LYS A 199 -0.24 -8.09 12.32
C LYS A 199 0.93 -7.67 11.40
N GLY A 200 0.77 -6.61 10.60
CA GLY A 200 1.75 -6.16 9.62
C GLY A 200 1.90 -7.13 8.44
N TRP A 201 0.86 -7.91 8.15
CA TRP A 201 0.86 -8.89 7.07
C TRP A 201 0.42 -8.31 5.72
N LEU A 202 -0.41 -7.26 5.71
CA LEU A 202 -0.75 -6.49 4.53
C LEU A 202 -0.04 -5.14 4.55
N ASP A 203 0.64 -4.81 3.46
CA ASP A 203 1.34 -3.54 3.29
C ASP A 203 0.48 -2.52 2.55
N GLU A 204 -0.34 -3.01 1.62
CA GLU A 204 -1.20 -2.22 0.76
C GLU A 204 -2.53 -2.96 0.54
N ILE A 205 -3.59 -2.20 0.25
CA ILE A 205 -4.93 -2.75 0.04
C ILE A 205 -5.67 -1.95 -1.03
N GLN A 206 -6.50 -2.64 -1.77
CA GLN A 206 -7.58 -2.05 -2.55
C GLN A 206 -8.90 -2.62 -2.05
N VAL A 207 -9.82 -1.76 -1.66
CA VAL A 207 -11.20 -2.14 -1.36
C VAL A 207 -12.07 -1.66 -2.52
N SER A 208 -12.91 -2.54 -3.02
CA SER A 208 -13.88 -2.22 -4.06
C SER A 208 -15.28 -2.66 -3.66
N ILE A 209 -16.27 -1.89 -4.04
CA ILE A 209 -17.67 -2.35 -4.03
C ILE A 209 -17.82 -3.31 -5.20
N ASN A 210 -18.30 -4.52 -4.92
CA ASN A 210 -18.45 -5.53 -5.97
C ASN A 210 -19.52 -5.07 -6.98
N THR A 211 -19.04 -4.63 -8.12
CA THR A 211 -19.87 -4.04 -9.16
C THR A 211 -20.08 -5.05 -10.29
N PRO A 212 -21.35 -5.34 -10.65
CA PRO A 212 -21.69 -6.30 -11.69
C PRO A 212 -21.34 -5.74 -13.08
N GLN A 213 -20.16 -6.09 -13.58
CA GLN A 213 -19.72 -5.66 -14.90
C GLN A 213 -20.54 -6.36 -16.01
N PRO A 214 -21.03 -5.63 -17.01
CA PRO A 214 -21.80 -6.21 -18.12
C PRO A 214 -21.07 -7.40 -18.75
N GLY A 215 -21.81 -8.49 -18.97
CA GLY A 215 -21.28 -9.74 -19.53
C GLY A 215 -20.68 -10.72 -18.51
N THR A 216 -20.64 -10.37 -17.24
CA THR A 216 -20.27 -11.32 -16.17
C THR A 216 -21.49 -12.10 -15.68
N ASP A 217 -21.26 -13.28 -15.07
CA ASP A 217 -22.32 -14.07 -14.47
C ASP A 217 -23.01 -13.27 -13.33
N PHE A 218 -22.27 -12.44 -12.61
CA PHE A 218 -22.83 -11.55 -11.58
C PHE A 218 -23.81 -10.52 -12.17
N TYR A 219 -23.44 -9.90 -13.30
CA TYR A 219 -24.34 -8.97 -14.01
C TYR A 219 -25.63 -9.66 -14.45
N ASN A 220 -25.50 -10.85 -15.05
CA ASN A 220 -26.65 -11.62 -15.51
C ASN A 220 -27.60 -11.95 -14.33
N THR A 221 -27.05 -12.42 -13.21
CA THR A 221 -27.82 -12.66 -11.97
C THR A 221 -28.52 -11.39 -11.48
N CYS A 222 -27.83 -10.27 -11.46
CA CYS A 222 -28.42 -8.99 -11.04
C CYS A 222 -29.55 -8.53 -11.98
N MET A 223 -29.44 -8.79 -13.26
CA MET A 223 -30.52 -8.51 -14.23
C MET A 223 -31.73 -9.43 -14.05
N GLU A 224 -31.50 -10.73 -13.90
CA GLU A 224 -32.55 -11.73 -13.72
C GLU A 224 -33.34 -11.52 -12.42
N GLU A 225 -32.66 -11.17 -11.34
CA GLU A 225 -33.22 -10.95 -10.02
C GLU A 225 -33.67 -9.48 -9.79
N SER A 226 -33.56 -8.62 -10.82
CA SER A 226 -33.89 -7.19 -10.75
C SER A 226 -33.20 -6.44 -9.61
N LEU A 227 -31.92 -6.76 -9.40
CA LEU A 227 -31.10 -6.16 -8.34
C LEU A 227 -30.36 -4.88 -8.77
N LEU A 228 -30.36 -4.52 -10.05
CA LEU A 228 -29.72 -3.29 -10.51
C LEU A 228 -30.61 -2.07 -10.26
N SER A 229 -30.02 -0.99 -9.81
CA SER A 229 -30.73 0.29 -9.70
C SER A 229 -31.18 0.76 -11.09
N ASN A 230 -32.38 1.33 -11.20
CA ASN A 230 -32.97 1.81 -12.45
C ASN A 230 -32.19 2.97 -13.11
N SER A 231 -31.23 3.56 -12.45
CA SER A 231 -30.36 4.59 -12.98
C SER A 231 -29.03 3.94 -13.37
N THR A 232 -28.94 3.34 -14.56
CA THR A 232 -27.68 2.85 -15.12
C THR A 232 -26.83 4.02 -15.61
N ASN A 233 -26.29 4.78 -14.67
CA ASN A 233 -25.18 5.65 -14.96
C ASN A 233 -23.92 4.78 -14.95
N TRP A 234 -23.33 4.54 -16.10
CA TRP A 234 -22.11 3.73 -16.26
C TRP A 234 -20.92 4.28 -15.45
N GLU A 235 -20.92 5.57 -15.13
CA GLU A 235 -19.92 6.18 -14.24
C GLU A 235 -19.93 5.57 -12.84
N GLY A 236 -21.07 5.00 -12.39
CA GLY A 236 -21.16 4.29 -11.11
C GLY A 236 -20.60 2.87 -11.10
N PHE A 237 -20.15 2.34 -12.25
CA PHE A 237 -19.64 0.98 -12.39
C PHE A 237 -18.12 0.86 -12.16
N ASP A 238 -17.49 1.87 -11.57
CA ASP A 238 -16.05 1.90 -11.27
C ASP A 238 -15.63 1.09 -10.02
N GLY A 239 -16.59 0.69 -9.19
CA GLY A 239 -16.32 -0.06 -7.94
C GLY A 239 -15.74 0.77 -6.79
N ASN A 240 -15.54 2.09 -6.97
CA ASN A 240 -14.79 2.92 -6.02
C ASN A 240 -15.65 3.79 -5.10
N GLY A 241 -16.93 3.83 -5.27
CA GLY A 241 -17.70 4.72 -4.41
C GLY A 241 -19.20 4.73 -4.60
N GLN A 242 -19.71 4.09 -5.63
CA GLN A 242 -21.14 4.01 -5.88
C GLN A 242 -21.64 2.57 -5.81
N VAL A 243 -22.67 2.34 -5.00
CA VAL A 243 -23.36 1.05 -4.95
C VAL A 243 -24.42 1.03 -6.05
N VAL A 244 -24.26 0.12 -7.00
CA VAL A 244 -25.20 -0.05 -8.13
C VAL A 244 -26.14 -1.25 -7.96
N VAL A 245 -25.91 -2.07 -6.93
CA VAL A 245 -26.71 -3.27 -6.62
C VAL A 245 -27.68 -2.98 -5.47
N HIS A 246 -28.90 -3.39 -5.62
CA HIS A 246 -29.97 -3.27 -4.62
C HIS A 246 -30.37 -4.64 -4.07
N TYR A 247 -29.77 -5.03 -2.95
CA TYR A 247 -30.25 -6.20 -2.23
C TYR A 247 -31.39 -5.82 -1.28
N PRO A 248 -32.57 -6.53 -1.29
CA PRO A 248 -33.68 -6.22 -0.38
C PRO A 248 -33.30 -6.32 1.10
N HIS A 249 -32.30 -7.13 1.43
CA HIS A 249 -31.83 -7.41 2.79
C HIS A 249 -30.53 -6.70 3.16
N TYR A 250 -29.93 -5.94 2.23
CA TYR A 250 -28.66 -5.26 2.43
C TYR A 250 -28.65 -3.93 1.66
N PRO A 251 -29.13 -2.85 2.29
CA PRO A 251 -29.24 -1.54 1.65
C PRO A 251 -27.90 -0.96 1.20
N ALA A 252 -27.93 -0.10 0.18
CA ALA A 252 -26.74 0.54 -0.39
C ALA A 252 -25.92 1.31 0.65
N GLU A 253 -26.59 1.97 1.60
CA GLU A 253 -25.94 2.72 2.68
C GLU A 253 -25.15 1.81 3.63
N GLU A 254 -25.61 0.58 3.85
CA GLU A 254 -24.88 -0.40 4.67
C GLU A 254 -23.69 -0.97 3.93
N ILE A 255 -23.81 -1.23 2.62
CA ILE A 255 -22.68 -1.63 1.76
C ILE A 255 -21.61 -0.54 1.78
N GLN A 256 -22.01 0.72 1.57
CA GLN A 256 -21.10 1.86 1.64
C GLN A 256 -20.44 2.01 3.01
N THR A 257 -21.20 1.75 4.07
CA THR A 257 -20.69 1.78 5.43
C THR A 257 -19.61 0.71 5.65
N ASN A 258 -19.83 -0.53 5.19
CA ASN A 258 -18.83 -1.59 5.33
C ASN A 258 -17.63 -1.38 4.42
N PHE A 259 -17.81 -0.79 3.23
CA PHE A 259 -16.69 -0.34 2.39
C PHE A 259 -15.78 0.66 3.14
N ASN A 260 -16.38 1.69 3.73
CA ASN A 260 -15.64 2.70 4.51
C ASN A 260 -15.00 2.09 5.77
N LYS A 261 -15.69 1.15 6.43
CA LYS A 261 -15.11 0.41 7.56
C LYS A 261 -13.91 -0.43 7.16
N ALA A 262 -13.92 -1.07 5.99
CA ALA A 262 -12.78 -1.87 5.53
C ALA A 262 -11.54 -0.99 5.28
N LEU A 263 -11.71 0.18 4.67
CA LEU A 263 -10.64 1.16 4.52
C LEU A 263 -10.09 1.63 5.87
N SER A 264 -11.00 1.98 6.80
CA SER A 264 -10.61 2.41 8.15
C SER A 264 -9.94 1.29 8.95
N ALA A 265 -10.42 0.06 8.82
CA ALA A 265 -9.85 -1.12 9.49
C ALA A 265 -8.39 -1.37 9.05
N PHE A 266 -8.10 -1.19 7.77
CA PHE A 266 -6.74 -1.27 7.27
C PHE A 266 -5.86 -0.16 7.86
N ASP A 267 -6.31 1.08 7.83
CA ASP A 267 -5.56 2.22 8.35
C ASP A 267 -5.27 2.07 9.86
N PHE A 268 -6.28 1.71 10.66
CA PHE A 268 -6.11 1.48 12.09
C PHE A 268 -5.21 0.30 12.41
N GLY A 269 -5.38 -0.82 11.71
CA GLY A 269 -4.53 -2.00 11.90
C GLY A 269 -3.08 -1.71 11.53
N LYS A 270 -2.85 -0.99 10.44
CA LYS A 270 -1.50 -0.57 10.02
C LYS A 270 -0.85 0.38 11.03
N GLU A 271 -1.62 1.33 11.54
CA GLU A 271 -1.17 2.24 12.60
C GLU A 271 -0.77 1.46 13.86
N GLU A 272 -1.56 0.48 14.28
CA GLU A 272 -1.23 -0.38 15.42
C GLU A 272 0.06 -1.19 15.20
N ALA A 273 0.22 -1.79 14.02
CA ALA A 273 1.44 -2.53 13.67
C ALA A 273 2.68 -1.62 13.70
N GLN A 274 2.57 -0.43 13.13
CA GLN A 274 3.65 0.56 13.10
C GLN A 274 3.98 1.08 14.51
N THR A 275 2.96 1.34 15.33
CA THR A 275 3.11 1.76 16.72
C THR A 275 3.92 0.74 17.53
N ARG A 276 3.63 -0.56 17.38
CA ARG A 276 4.41 -1.61 18.07
C ARG A 276 5.87 -1.64 17.65
N VAL A 277 6.15 -1.46 16.37
CA VAL A 277 7.54 -1.44 15.85
C VAL A 277 8.26 -0.20 16.35
N PHE A 278 7.61 0.96 16.25
CA PHE A 278 8.15 2.24 16.71
C PHE A 278 8.51 2.16 18.20
N SER A 279 7.58 1.79 19.06
CA SER A 279 7.76 1.76 20.52
C SER A 279 8.89 0.81 20.94
N LYS A 280 9.08 -0.30 20.22
CA LYS A 280 10.16 -1.25 20.50
C LYS A 280 11.56 -0.65 20.34
N ASN A 281 11.74 0.24 19.36
CA ASN A 281 13.05 0.77 18.97
C ASN A 281 13.29 2.20 19.50
N ALA A 282 12.22 2.94 19.78
CA ALA A 282 12.30 4.36 20.13
C ALA A 282 13.07 4.62 21.42
N GLU A 283 12.86 3.81 22.46
CA GLU A 283 13.48 4.04 23.78
C GLU A 283 15.01 4.19 23.70
N SER A 284 15.68 3.30 22.96
CA SER A 284 17.13 3.38 22.78
C SER A 284 17.57 4.54 21.89
N SER A 285 16.78 4.84 20.85
CA SER A 285 17.13 5.84 19.84
C SER A 285 16.96 7.27 20.37
N PHE A 286 15.88 7.51 21.11
CA PHE A 286 15.59 8.83 21.68
C PHE A 286 16.52 9.22 22.86
N ASN A 287 17.34 8.31 23.33
CA ASN A 287 18.43 8.62 24.27
C ASN A 287 19.53 9.51 23.65
N LEU A 288 19.56 9.67 22.34
CA LEU A 288 20.43 10.64 21.66
C LEU A 288 20.06 12.10 21.98
N ILE A 289 18.82 12.36 22.39
CA ILE A 289 18.34 13.69 22.76
C ILE A 289 18.58 13.88 24.27
N PRO A 290 19.44 14.81 24.69
CA PRO A 290 19.75 15.02 26.09
C PRO A 290 18.60 15.67 26.85
N ASP A 291 18.59 15.45 28.15
CA ASP A 291 17.64 16.12 29.08
C ASP A 291 17.77 17.64 29.01
N GLY A 292 16.64 18.32 28.93
CA GLY A 292 16.57 19.78 28.82
C GLY A 292 16.79 20.35 27.41
N ALA A 293 16.97 19.51 26.41
CA ALA A 293 17.09 19.95 25.02
C ALA A 293 15.85 20.73 24.56
N ARG A 294 16.04 21.71 23.68
CA ARG A 294 14.98 22.39 22.96
C ARG A 294 14.78 21.76 21.62
N VAL A 295 13.60 21.24 21.37
CA VAL A 295 13.24 20.50 20.18
C VAL A 295 12.13 21.19 19.41
N LEU A 296 12.29 21.33 18.11
CA LEU A 296 11.19 21.67 17.21
C LEU A 296 10.79 20.41 16.44
N LEU A 297 9.54 19.98 16.58
CA LEU A 297 8.96 18.86 15.85
C LEU A 297 8.19 19.37 14.63
N LEU A 298 8.54 18.89 13.42
CA LEU A 298 7.85 19.27 12.19
C LEU A 298 6.70 18.27 11.91
N ARG A 299 5.47 18.78 11.80
CA ARG A 299 4.29 17.96 11.54
C ARG A 299 4.12 17.72 10.02
N CYS A 300 4.82 16.75 9.48
CA CYS A 300 4.79 16.34 8.06
C CYS A 300 4.32 14.90 7.83
N VAL A 301 3.85 14.22 8.89
CA VAL A 301 3.34 12.84 8.86
C VAL A 301 1.99 12.72 9.59
N ARG A 302 1.42 11.52 9.61
CA ARG A 302 0.18 11.21 10.37
C ARG A 302 0.36 11.42 11.88
N ASN A 303 -0.72 11.77 12.57
CA ASN A 303 -0.70 12.17 13.97
C ASN A 303 -0.21 11.08 14.94
N TRP A 304 -0.40 9.78 14.63
CA TRP A 304 0.09 8.70 15.49
C TRP A 304 1.61 8.78 15.71
N MET A 305 2.36 9.08 14.67
CA MET A 305 3.82 9.18 14.75
C MET A 305 4.26 10.44 15.52
N ILE A 306 3.53 11.53 15.38
CA ILE A 306 3.75 12.74 16.19
C ILE A 306 3.53 12.44 17.67
N ARG A 307 2.43 11.73 18.03
CA ARG A 307 2.14 11.33 19.42
C ARG A 307 3.25 10.46 19.99
N LEU A 308 3.66 9.42 19.29
CA LEU A 308 4.73 8.52 19.75
C LEU A 308 6.08 9.25 19.89
N THR A 309 6.37 10.17 18.97
CA THR A 309 7.58 11.02 19.08
C THR A 309 7.52 11.86 20.35
N LEU A 310 6.39 12.51 20.63
CA LEU A 310 6.18 13.30 21.85
C LEU A 310 6.28 12.45 23.13
N GLU A 311 5.65 11.26 23.14
CA GLU A 311 5.72 10.35 24.29
C GLU A 311 7.16 9.97 24.66
N ASN A 312 8.02 9.75 23.64
CA ASN A 312 9.43 9.45 23.84
C ASN A 312 10.29 10.65 24.19
N LEU A 313 9.85 11.87 23.86
CA LEU A 313 10.47 13.14 24.27
C LEU A 313 9.97 13.65 25.61
N ASN A 314 8.78 13.19 26.05
CA ASN A 314 8.11 13.68 27.24
C ASN A 314 9.01 13.53 28.50
N LYS A 315 9.13 14.60 29.25
CA LYS A 315 10.01 14.74 30.42
C LYS A 315 11.52 14.92 30.17
N LYS A 316 11.97 14.76 28.93
CA LYS A 316 13.39 14.95 28.60
C LYS A 316 13.65 16.30 27.93
N ALA A 317 12.75 16.78 27.10
CA ALA A 317 12.95 17.93 26.22
C ALA A 317 11.78 18.92 26.32
N SER A 318 12.06 20.18 26.04
CA SER A 318 11.07 21.23 25.74
C SER A 318 10.73 21.15 24.26
N VAL A 319 9.46 20.89 23.90
CA VAL A 319 9.07 20.60 22.54
C VAL A 319 8.06 21.60 21.99
N ASP A 320 8.46 22.29 20.93
CA ASP A 320 7.57 23.09 20.11
C ASP A 320 7.19 22.31 18.84
N LEU A 321 5.99 22.55 18.29
CA LEU A 321 5.51 21.93 17.05
C LEU A 321 5.29 23.00 15.98
N LEU A 322 5.72 22.70 14.74
CA LEU A 322 5.40 23.48 13.56
C LEU A 322 4.56 22.66 12.58
N GLY A 323 3.41 23.18 12.15
CA GLY A 323 2.55 22.49 11.18
C GLY A 323 1.52 23.40 10.51
N GLN A 324 0.71 22.83 9.61
CA GLN A 324 -0.39 23.53 8.96
C GLN A 324 -1.56 23.77 9.93
N ASN A 325 -2.31 24.85 9.73
CA ASN A 325 -3.46 25.20 10.57
C ASN A 325 -4.50 24.08 10.73
N VAL A 326 -4.78 23.34 9.67
CA VAL A 326 -5.76 22.25 9.70
C VAL A 326 -5.22 21.03 10.45
N SER A 327 -3.96 20.72 10.25
CA SER A 327 -3.33 19.52 10.81
C SER A 327 -2.96 19.64 12.30
N THR A 328 -2.89 20.86 12.83
CA THR A 328 -2.55 21.10 14.25
C THR A 328 -3.76 21.13 15.17
N LYS A 329 -4.99 21.17 14.63
CA LYS A 329 -6.21 21.23 15.45
C LYS A 329 -6.36 20.03 16.38
N ASP A 330 -6.09 18.83 15.89
CA ASP A 330 -6.23 17.57 16.64
C ASP A 330 -5.04 17.29 17.58
N LEU A 331 -4.04 18.19 17.60
CA LEU A 331 -2.83 18.05 18.38
C LEU A 331 -2.77 19.04 19.57
N LYS A 332 -3.76 19.92 19.70
CA LYS A 332 -3.78 20.97 20.74
C LYS A 332 -3.85 20.43 22.18
N ASP A 333 -4.43 19.26 22.33
CA ASP A 333 -4.64 18.62 23.63
C ASP A 333 -3.59 17.53 23.91
N LEU A 334 -2.49 17.49 23.14
CA LEU A 334 -1.41 16.54 23.39
C LEU A 334 -0.49 17.03 24.52
N ASP A 335 -0.29 16.17 25.49
CA ASP A 335 0.71 16.36 26.53
C ASP A 335 2.12 16.39 25.93
N GLY A 336 2.98 17.25 26.50
CA GLY A 336 4.41 17.32 26.11
C GLY A 336 4.75 18.36 25.05
N LEU A 337 3.78 19.18 24.60
CA LEU A 337 4.03 20.35 23.74
C LEU A 337 4.03 21.64 24.57
N ASP A 338 5.08 22.45 24.40
CA ASP A 338 5.15 23.77 24.99
C ASP A 338 4.42 24.81 24.15
N GLN A 339 4.64 24.79 22.84
CA GLN A 339 3.99 25.70 21.90
C GLN A 339 3.73 25.07 20.54
N ILE A 340 2.57 25.42 19.94
CA ILE A 340 2.22 25.05 18.57
C ILE A 340 2.31 26.29 17.70
N TYR A 341 3.12 26.20 16.65
CA TYR A 341 3.22 27.19 15.60
C TYR A 341 2.48 26.67 14.38
N SER A 342 1.61 27.50 13.82
CA SER A 342 0.86 27.16 12.64
C SER A 342 1.16 28.15 11.51
N TYR A 343 1.39 27.63 10.33
CA TYR A 343 1.38 28.42 9.10
C TYR A 343 0.12 28.07 8.27
N GLY A 344 -0.26 28.85 7.29
CA GLY A 344 -1.52 28.74 6.53
C GLY A 344 -1.86 27.35 5.98
N SER A 345 -1.95 27.23 4.70
CA SER A 345 -2.20 25.98 3.95
C SER A 345 -1.15 25.86 2.84
N GLY A 346 -1.02 24.67 2.26
CA GLY A 346 -0.07 24.39 1.17
C GLY A 346 1.01 23.40 1.58
N PHE A 347 1.96 23.15 0.69
CA PHE A 347 3.05 22.24 0.97
C PHE A 347 3.97 22.77 2.08
N PHE A 348 4.64 21.87 2.76
CA PHE A 348 5.63 22.19 3.77
C PHE A 348 6.90 22.68 3.03
N SER A 349 6.98 23.98 2.74
CA SER A 349 8.11 24.60 2.05
C SER A 349 8.44 25.94 2.64
N VAL A 350 9.66 26.43 2.40
CA VAL A 350 10.14 27.72 2.91
C VAL A 350 9.26 28.87 2.45
N GLU A 351 8.77 28.83 1.19
CA GLU A 351 7.91 29.88 0.62
C GLU A 351 6.52 29.91 1.26
N SER A 352 6.07 28.80 1.81
CA SER A 352 4.74 28.66 2.45
C SER A 352 4.72 29.18 3.88
N ILE A 353 5.88 29.37 4.49
CA ILE A 353 6.01 29.76 5.91
C ILE A 353 6.36 31.25 5.98
N PRO A 354 5.56 32.09 6.70
CA PRO A 354 5.85 33.49 6.85
C PRO A 354 7.26 33.76 7.42
N LEU A 355 8.00 34.69 6.85
CA LEU A 355 9.36 35.06 7.27
C LEU A 355 9.43 35.41 8.76
N GLU A 356 8.44 36.16 9.26
CA GLU A 356 8.34 36.50 10.69
C GLU A 356 8.27 35.26 11.60
N LEU A 357 7.60 34.22 11.12
CA LEU A 357 7.53 32.94 11.85
C LEU A 357 8.88 32.21 11.81
N ILE A 358 9.56 32.21 10.68
CA ILE A 358 10.92 31.64 10.57
C ILE A 358 11.89 32.35 11.52
N GLU A 359 11.88 33.69 11.52
CA GLU A 359 12.71 34.49 12.44
C GLU A 359 12.38 34.20 13.92
N LYS A 360 11.09 34.09 14.25
CA LYS A 360 10.65 33.74 15.60
C LYS A 360 11.17 32.38 16.02
N LEU A 361 11.13 31.39 15.13
CA LEU A 361 11.64 30.03 15.38
C LEU A 361 13.17 30.03 15.53
N ARG A 362 13.91 30.76 14.69
CA ARG A 362 15.36 30.93 14.80
C ARG A 362 15.77 31.50 16.18
N ASN A 363 15.05 32.52 16.64
CA ASN A 363 15.34 33.16 17.92
C ASN A 363 15.13 32.23 19.14
N LYS A 364 14.43 31.10 18.96
CA LYS A 364 14.27 30.09 20.01
C LYS A 364 15.54 29.25 20.21
N GLN A 365 16.46 29.22 19.25
CA GLN A 365 17.74 28.48 19.32
C GLN A 365 17.52 27.00 19.67
N TYR A 366 16.84 26.26 18.81
CA TYR A 366 16.61 24.82 19.00
C TYR A 366 17.91 24.03 18.97
N ASP A 367 18.03 23.06 19.87
CA ASP A 367 19.12 22.09 19.82
C ASP A 367 18.89 21.10 18.69
N PHE A 368 17.63 20.67 18.52
CA PHE A 368 17.23 19.71 17.50
C PHE A 368 15.99 20.17 16.73
N VAL A 369 15.99 19.90 15.42
CA VAL A 369 14.77 19.85 14.62
C VAL A 369 14.52 18.40 14.23
N LEU A 370 13.35 17.87 14.57
CA LEU A 370 12.93 16.51 14.23
C LEU A 370 12.00 16.52 13.02
N ILE A 371 12.35 15.72 12.04
CA ILE A 371 11.57 15.50 10.81
C ILE A 371 11.06 14.07 10.81
N PRO A 372 9.83 13.80 11.26
CA PRO A 372 9.22 12.49 11.10
C PRO A 372 9.00 12.18 9.62
N VAL A 373 9.34 10.97 9.20
CA VAL A 373 9.23 10.53 7.79
C VAL A 373 8.33 9.30 7.68
N ALA A 374 7.52 9.23 6.63
CA ALA A 374 6.58 8.14 6.43
C ALA A 374 7.22 6.90 5.76
N ASN A 375 8.45 7.04 5.25
CA ASN A 375 9.18 5.96 4.57
C ASN A 375 10.69 6.13 4.74
N ASN A 376 11.43 5.06 4.44
CA ASN A 376 12.89 5.03 4.60
C ASN A 376 13.66 5.59 3.39
N HIS A 377 12.97 5.99 2.33
CA HIS A 377 13.58 6.48 1.09
C HIS A 377 13.73 8.00 1.04
N LEU A 378 13.16 8.73 2.00
CA LEU A 378 13.17 10.19 2.12
C LEU A 378 12.61 10.94 0.89
N GLN A 379 12.03 10.23 -0.05
CA GLN A 379 11.42 10.83 -1.24
C GLN A 379 10.26 11.76 -0.84
N GLY A 380 10.27 12.99 -1.32
CA GLY A 380 9.27 14.00 -1.00
C GLY A 380 9.52 14.79 0.30
N TYR A 381 10.65 14.57 0.99
CA TYR A 381 11.01 15.29 2.23
C TYR A 381 12.05 16.39 2.02
N GLN A 382 12.48 16.64 0.78
CA GLN A 382 13.47 17.68 0.47
C GLN A 382 13.05 19.06 0.96
N ASN A 383 11.81 19.48 0.66
CA ASN A 383 11.26 20.77 1.09
C ASN A 383 11.18 20.89 2.62
N VAL A 384 10.91 19.78 3.32
CA VAL A 384 10.83 19.76 4.78
C VAL A 384 12.21 19.94 5.39
N LEU A 385 13.24 19.32 4.78
CA LEU A 385 14.64 19.50 5.17
C LEU A 385 15.08 20.96 4.99
N GLU A 386 14.77 21.57 3.85
CA GLU A 386 15.06 22.99 3.59
C GLU A 386 14.44 23.91 4.62
N VAL A 387 13.21 23.65 5.06
CA VAL A 387 12.57 24.38 6.17
C VAL A 387 13.36 24.20 7.47
N ALA A 388 13.75 22.96 7.81
CA ALA A 388 14.53 22.68 9.00
C ALA A 388 15.89 23.41 8.99
N GLU A 389 16.59 23.42 7.86
CA GLU A 389 17.87 24.13 7.68
C GLU A 389 17.72 25.64 7.82
N THR A 390 16.61 26.25 7.33
CA THR A 390 16.37 27.70 7.51
C THR A 390 16.15 28.11 8.97
N ILE A 391 15.77 27.18 9.85
CA ILE A 391 15.60 27.48 11.29
C ILE A 391 16.93 27.53 12.04
N LEU A 392 18.00 26.99 11.46
CA LEU A 392 19.37 26.97 11.99
C LEU A 392 19.48 26.29 13.38
N PRO A 393 18.98 25.05 13.54
CA PRO A 393 19.19 24.29 14.77
C PRO A 393 20.64 23.82 14.88
N LYS A 394 21.03 23.26 16.05
CA LYS A 394 22.34 22.63 16.17
C LYS A 394 22.40 21.32 15.39
N GLU A 395 21.30 20.56 15.35
CA GLU A 395 21.23 19.28 14.63
C GLU A 395 19.82 19.05 14.09
N ILE A 396 19.76 18.37 12.93
CA ILE A 396 18.51 17.94 12.29
C ILE A 396 18.49 16.41 12.28
N LEU A 397 17.41 15.82 12.80
CA LEU A 397 17.24 14.37 12.85
C LEU A 397 15.97 13.93 12.13
N TYR A 398 16.08 12.90 11.29
CA TYR A 398 14.93 12.16 10.81
C TYR A 398 14.43 11.21 11.89
N VAL A 399 13.10 11.14 12.05
CA VAL A 399 12.41 10.14 12.87
C VAL A 399 11.77 9.14 11.93
N TYR A 400 12.27 7.92 11.90
CA TYR A 400 11.78 6.88 11.00
C TYR A 400 10.56 6.13 11.55
N PRO A 401 9.74 5.50 10.68
CA PRO A 401 8.54 4.76 11.11
C PRO A 401 8.83 3.61 12.07
N GLU A 402 10.06 3.09 12.06
CA GLU A 402 10.53 2.05 12.97
C GLU A 402 10.99 2.59 14.34
N GLY A 403 10.91 3.90 14.58
CA GLY A 403 11.22 4.54 15.87
C GLY A 403 12.70 4.87 16.07
N HIS A 404 13.54 4.80 15.06
CA HIS A 404 14.94 5.22 15.18
C HIS A 404 15.17 6.65 14.69
N LEU A 405 16.17 7.31 15.25
CA LEU A 405 16.65 8.63 14.86
C LEU A 405 17.92 8.51 14.02
N GLN A 406 18.02 9.32 12.97
CA GLN A 406 19.26 9.43 12.19
C GLN A 406 19.51 10.91 11.84
N PRO A 407 20.78 11.37 11.90
CA PRO A 407 21.13 12.70 11.43
C PRO A 407 20.73 12.89 9.96
N ALA A 408 20.13 14.05 9.68
CA ALA A 408 19.89 14.46 8.31
C ALA A 408 21.24 14.80 7.67
N GLN A 409 21.67 13.98 6.69
CA GLN A 409 22.84 14.33 5.91
C GLN A 409 22.48 15.45 4.92
N PRO A 410 23.32 16.49 4.78
CA PRO A 410 23.11 17.47 3.73
C PRO A 410 23.10 16.75 2.40
N VAL A 411 22.08 17.00 1.60
CA VAL A 411 22.00 16.46 0.24
C VAL A 411 23.17 17.05 -0.54
N THR A 412 24.17 16.20 -0.80
CA THR A 412 25.25 16.57 -1.74
C THR A 412 24.58 16.66 -3.11
N ILE A 413 24.43 17.89 -3.60
CA ILE A 413 23.92 18.22 -4.94
C ILE A 413 24.90 17.72 -6.00
#